data_b9790f7a4f4c0cadffe6507e07d47666
#
_entry.id   b9790f7a4f4c0cadffe6507e07d47666
#
_cell.length_a   1.000
_cell.length_b   1.000
_cell.length_c   1.000
_cell.angle_alpha   90.00
_cell.angle_beta   90.00
_cell.angle_gamma   90.00
#
_symmetry.space_group_name_H-M   'P 1'
#
loop_
_entity.id
_entity.type
_entity.pdbx_description
1 polymer ?
#
loop_
_entity_poly.entity_id
_entity_poly.type
_entity_poly.pdbx_seq_one_letter_code
_entity_poly.pdbx_strand_id
1 'polypeptide(L)'
;VITYAACGGALLNDYAPFAFGFAYIAMAYSVGNISDCHLNPAVSLACLIRKKMSLIEFLYYVGAQLFGGLFGSFLLGLCLRGYWGVLYSSIVTNKLRHPYKKDKNGWNRQDGWYYVDGLLVEFLLTFIFVFAFLGAKDPKQEGKHQGIVIGLSLILVTNMECYFANASVNPAKALGSALIEWFELDDPNNNRAIKQIYIFMAAPLAGGACAGLVYGLLAGD
;
A
#
# COMPACT_ATOMS: atom_id res chain seq x y z
N VAL A 1 -9.86 -6.11 -5.37
CA VAL A 1 -9.07 -7.36 -5.24
C VAL A 1 -7.84 -7.12 -4.37
N ILE A 2 -6.95 -6.20 -4.73
CA ILE A 2 -5.71 -5.93 -3.99
C ILE A 2 -5.97 -5.62 -2.52
N THR A 3 -6.87 -4.68 -2.21
CA THR A 3 -7.19 -4.31 -0.84
C THR A 3 -7.80 -5.49 -0.07
N TYR A 4 -8.72 -6.22 -0.70
CA TYR A 4 -9.32 -7.42 -0.11
C TYR A 4 -8.25 -8.48 0.23
N ALA A 5 -7.35 -8.78 -0.70
CA ALA A 5 -6.29 -9.76 -0.50
C ALA A 5 -5.25 -9.31 0.54
N ALA A 6 -4.83 -8.05 0.50
CA ALA A 6 -3.85 -7.51 1.46
C ALA A 6 -4.40 -7.51 2.88
N CYS A 7 -5.61 -7.01 3.07
CA CYS A 7 -6.25 -6.96 4.39
C CYS A 7 -6.69 -8.34 4.87
N GLY A 8 -7.23 -9.18 3.97
CA GLY A 8 -7.61 -10.56 4.29
C GLY A 8 -6.40 -11.44 4.56
N GLY A 9 -5.31 -11.26 3.80
CA GLY A 9 -4.04 -11.96 4.05
C GLY A 9 -3.43 -11.65 5.42
N ALA A 10 -3.68 -10.45 5.96
CA ALA A 10 -3.24 -10.08 7.30
C ALA A 10 -3.85 -10.96 8.42
N LEU A 11 -4.99 -11.63 8.16
CA LEU A 11 -5.56 -12.63 9.07
C LEU A 11 -4.69 -13.90 9.17
N LEU A 12 -3.83 -14.12 8.18
CA LEU A 12 -2.91 -15.24 8.11
C LEU A 12 -1.51 -14.89 8.67
N ASN A 13 -1.40 -13.75 9.38
CA ASN A 13 -0.15 -13.24 9.98
C ASN A 13 0.99 -13.09 8.95
N ASP A 14 1.97 -14.01 8.98
CA ASP A 14 3.21 -13.93 8.17
C ASP A 14 2.97 -14.10 6.65
N TYR A 15 1.80 -14.57 6.23
CA TYR A 15 1.47 -14.77 4.80
C TYR A 15 0.83 -13.56 4.13
N ALA A 16 0.52 -12.49 4.87
CA ALA A 16 -0.10 -11.28 4.31
C ALA A 16 0.65 -10.69 3.11
N PRO A 17 1.99 -10.55 3.14
CA PRO A 17 2.75 -10.04 2.00
C PRO A 17 2.59 -10.89 0.74
N PHE A 18 2.55 -12.22 0.89
CA PHE A 18 2.37 -13.14 -0.22
C PHE A 18 0.98 -13.00 -0.85
N ALA A 19 -0.08 -12.92 -0.03
CA ALA A 19 -1.44 -12.70 -0.52
C ALA A 19 -1.53 -11.39 -1.31
N PHE A 20 -0.87 -10.32 -0.84
CA PHE A 20 -0.85 -9.03 -1.49
C PHE A 20 -0.14 -9.08 -2.85
N GLY A 21 1.08 -9.63 -2.89
CA GLY A 21 1.85 -9.70 -4.13
C GLY A 21 1.26 -10.68 -5.16
N PHE A 22 0.78 -11.87 -4.72
CA PHE A 22 0.13 -12.81 -5.63
C PHE A 22 -1.18 -12.26 -6.21
N ALA A 23 -1.97 -11.52 -5.43
CA ALA A 23 -3.13 -10.81 -5.95
C ALA A 23 -2.72 -9.79 -7.02
N TYR A 24 -1.58 -9.09 -6.82
CA TYR A 24 -1.08 -8.16 -7.82
C TYR A 24 -0.66 -8.89 -9.12
N ILE A 25 0.06 -10.01 -9.00
CA ILE A 25 0.43 -10.86 -10.16
C ILE A 25 -0.83 -11.26 -10.93
N ALA A 26 -1.83 -11.81 -10.24
CA ALA A 26 -3.07 -12.25 -10.85
C ALA A 26 -3.78 -11.09 -11.59
N MET A 27 -3.86 -9.92 -10.98
CA MET A 27 -4.49 -8.74 -11.59
C MET A 27 -3.66 -8.18 -12.75
N ALA A 28 -2.32 -8.20 -12.65
CA ALA A 28 -1.45 -7.73 -13.72
C ALA A 28 -1.63 -8.52 -15.00
N TYR A 29 -1.82 -9.85 -14.91
CA TYR A 29 -2.10 -10.69 -16.08
C TYR A 29 -3.57 -10.66 -16.52
N SER A 30 -4.51 -10.32 -15.63
CA SER A 30 -5.94 -10.26 -15.96
C SER A 30 -6.32 -8.94 -16.64
N VAL A 31 -5.86 -7.81 -16.12
CA VAL A 31 -6.29 -6.47 -16.60
C VAL A 31 -5.13 -5.57 -17.03
N GLY A 32 -3.89 -6.06 -16.97
CA GLY A 32 -2.72 -5.26 -17.32
C GLY A 32 -2.72 -4.76 -18.75
N ASN A 33 -3.24 -5.55 -19.67
CA ASN A 33 -3.37 -5.16 -21.10
C ASN A 33 -4.50 -4.13 -21.34
N ILE A 34 -5.38 -3.90 -20.35
CA ILE A 34 -6.51 -2.98 -20.46
C ILE A 34 -6.18 -1.64 -19.80
N SER A 35 -5.50 -1.67 -18.64
CA SER A 35 -5.33 -0.51 -17.77
C SER A 35 -3.93 -0.38 -17.17
N ASP A 36 -2.92 -1.03 -17.73
CA ASP A 36 -1.56 -1.12 -17.17
C ASP A 36 -1.49 -1.64 -15.72
N CYS A 37 -2.64 -1.85 -15.09
CA CYS A 37 -2.77 -2.43 -13.74
C CYS A 37 -2.00 -1.64 -12.67
N HIS A 38 -2.13 -0.30 -12.65
CA HIS A 38 -1.44 0.52 -11.63
C HIS A 38 -1.88 0.16 -10.21
N LEU A 39 -3.19 0.10 -9.96
CA LEU A 39 -3.85 -0.29 -8.69
C LEU A 39 -3.36 0.49 -7.45
N ASN A 40 -2.61 1.56 -7.66
CA ASN A 40 -1.94 2.32 -6.62
C ASN A 40 -1.76 3.78 -7.06
N PRO A 41 -2.25 4.78 -6.30
CA PRO A 41 -2.07 6.20 -6.62
C PRO A 41 -0.61 6.64 -6.73
N ALA A 42 0.30 6.04 -5.95
CA ALA A 42 1.74 6.36 -6.02
C ALA A 42 2.36 5.91 -7.35
N VAL A 43 1.94 4.75 -7.86
CA VAL A 43 2.33 4.26 -9.21
C VAL A 43 1.78 5.19 -10.28
N SER A 44 0.49 5.55 -10.20
CA SER A 44 -0.13 6.45 -11.18
C SER A 44 0.54 7.82 -11.18
N LEU A 45 0.92 8.35 -10.01
CA LEU A 45 1.65 9.60 -9.90
C LEU A 45 3.03 9.53 -10.57
N ALA A 46 3.75 8.42 -10.39
CA ALA A 46 5.03 8.22 -11.07
C ALA A 46 4.87 8.17 -12.60
N CYS A 47 3.84 7.50 -13.11
CA CYS A 47 3.52 7.46 -14.54
C CYS A 47 3.14 8.85 -15.09
N LEU A 48 2.40 9.66 -14.30
CA LEU A 48 2.10 11.05 -14.66
C LEU A 48 3.38 11.90 -14.76
N ILE A 49 4.27 11.81 -13.76
CA ILE A 49 5.57 12.51 -13.75
C ILE A 49 6.42 12.12 -14.95
N ARG A 50 6.39 10.84 -15.32
CA ARG A 50 7.04 10.30 -16.51
C ARG A 50 6.34 10.63 -17.83
N LYS A 51 5.28 11.41 -17.81
CA LYS A 51 4.45 11.75 -18.99
C LYS A 51 3.94 10.50 -19.76
N LYS A 52 3.78 9.39 -19.06
CA LYS A 52 3.20 8.14 -19.62
C LYS A 52 1.67 8.13 -19.56
N MET A 53 1.06 9.11 -18.90
CA MET A 53 -0.38 9.33 -18.85
C MET A 53 -0.69 10.83 -18.73
N SER A 54 -1.87 11.23 -19.14
CA SER A 54 -2.36 12.60 -19.00
C SER A 54 -2.85 12.86 -17.56
N LEU A 55 -2.99 14.14 -17.18
CA LEU A 55 -3.58 14.53 -15.90
C LEU A 55 -5.01 14.02 -15.73
N ILE A 56 -5.80 14.04 -16.81
CA ILE A 56 -7.18 13.57 -16.78
C ILE A 56 -7.23 12.06 -16.50
N GLU A 57 -6.43 11.28 -17.19
CA GLU A 57 -6.31 9.84 -16.93
C GLU A 57 -5.86 9.57 -15.51
N PHE A 58 -4.86 10.30 -15.00
CA PHE A 58 -4.41 10.19 -13.61
C PHE A 58 -5.57 10.38 -12.62
N LEU A 59 -6.41 11.39 -12.82
CA LEU A 59 -7.55 11.65 -11.94
C LEU A 59 -8.58 10.50 -11.98
N TYR A 60 -8.86 9.93 -13.16
CA TYR A 60 -9.73 8.76 -13.30
C TYR A 60 -9.12 7.53 -12.59
N TYR A 61 -7.82 7.29 -12.76
CA TYR A 61 -7.14 6.19 -12.09
C TYR A 61 -7.20 6.32 -10.58
N VAL A 62 -6.85 7.48 -10.04
CA VAL A 62 -6.89 7.73 -8.59
C VAL A 62 -8.32 7.58 -8.05
N GLY A 63 -9.32 8.15 -8.72
CA GLY A 63 -10.72 8.00 -8.34
C GLY A 63 -11.17 6.53 -8.28
N ALA A 64 -10.87 5.76 -9.33
CA ALA A 64 -11.19 4.33 -9.38
C ALA A 64 -10.43 3.51 -8.31
N GLN A 65 -9.16 3.86 -8.05
CA GLN A 65 -8.33 3.20 -7.05
C GLN A 65 -8.85 3.47 -5.62
N LEU A 66 -9.22 4.70 -5.30
CA LEU A 66 -9.78 5.07 -4.00
C LEU A 66 -11.12 4.37 -3.76
N PHE A 67 -12.00 4.39 -4.77
CA PHE A 67 -13.27 3.66 -4.70
C PHE A 67 -13.05 2.15 -4.56
N GLY A 68 -12.13 1.58 -5.35
CA GLY A 68 -11.78 0.16 -5.27
C GLY A 68 -11.16 -0.24 -3.94
N GLY A 69 -10.36 0.64 -3.33
CA GLY A 69 -9.79 0.46 -1.99
C GLY A 69 -10.88 0.40 -0.91
N LEU A 70 -11.80 1.35 -0.94
CA LEU A 70 -12.95 1.41 -0.04
C LEU A 70 -13.86 0.18 -0.20
N PHE A 71 -14.24 -0.12 -1.45
CA PHE A 71 -15.11 -1.25 -1.76
C PHE A 71 -14.50 -2.60 -1.40
N GLY A 72 -13.19 -2.78 -1.64
CA GLY A 72 -12.47 -4.00 -1.25
C GLY A 72 -12.40 -4.20 0.26
N SER A 73 -12.21 -3.14 1.04
CA SER A 73 -12.25 -3.19 2.50
C SER A 73 -13.66 -3.47 3.01
N PHE A 74 -14.68 -2.84 2.42
CA PHE A 74 -16.07 -3.09 2.75
C PHE A 74 -16.49 -4.56 2.49
N LEU A 75 -16.14 -5.12 1.33
CA LEU A 75 -16.42 -6.53 1.03
C LEU A 75 -15.75 -7.47 2.02
N LEU A 76 -14.50 -7.19 2.38
CA LEU A 76 -13.82 -7.98 3.40
C LEU A 76 -14.57 -7.91 4.72
N GLY A 77 -15.01 -6.70 5.11
CA GLY A 77 -15.85 -6.49 6.25
C GLY A 77 -17.09 -7.37 6.25
N LEU A 78 -17.83 -7.40 5.15
CA LEU A 78 -19.00 -8.24 5.02
C LEU A 78 -18.70 -9.74 5.18
N CYS A 79 -17.59 -10.21 4.58
CA CYS A 79 -17.18 -11.62 4.67
C CYS A 79 -16.79 -12.03 6.10
N LEU A 80 -16.26 -11.10 6.87
CA LEU A 80 -15.79 -11.37 8.23
C LEU A 80 -16.86 -11.18 9.30
N ARG A 81 -18.07 -10.77 8.97
CA ARG A 81 -19.16 -10.48 9.93
C ARG A 81 -19.48 -11.60 10.94
N GLY A 82 -19.18 -12.87 10.62
CA GLY A 82 -19.36 -13.98 11.56
C GLY A 82 -18.22 -14.20 12.57
N TYR A 83 -17.09 -13.52 12.42
CA TYR A 83 -15.88 -13.66 13.26
C TYR A 83 -15.60 -12.42 14.11
N TRP A 84 -16.59 -11.59 14.34
CA TRP A 84 -16.49 -10.23 14.87
C TRP A 84 -16.17 -10.15 16.35
N GLY A 85 -15.47 -9.16 16.70
CA GLY A 85 -15.25 -8.64 18.03
C GLY A 85 -13.80 -8.32 18.38
N VAL A 86 -12.81 -9.04 17.87
CA VAL A 86 -11.41 -8.87 18.29
C VAL A 86 -10.43 -8.69 17.14
N LEU A 87 -10.74 -9.16 15.93
CA LEU A 87 -9.76 -9.24 14.84
C LEU A 87 -9.81 -8.08 13.84
N TYR A 88 -10.96 -7.44 13.66
CA TYR A 88 -11.17 -6.48 12.57
C TYR A 88 -10.33 -5.21 12.69
N SER A 89 -10.33 -4.57 13.85
CA SER A 89 -9.70 -3.27 14.06
C SER A 89 -8.17 -3.29 14.07
N SER A 90 -7.57 -4.44 14.38
CA SER A 90 -6.12 -4.53 14.55
C SER A 90 -5.35 -5.07 13.34
N ILE A 91 -6.03 -5.79 12.44
CA ILE A 91 -5.36 -6.57 11.39
C ILE A 91 -5.52 -5.96 10.01
N VAL A 92 -6.67 -5.34 9.76
CA VAL A 92 -7.07 -4.90 8.41
C VAL A 92 -6.48 -3.54 8.02
N THR A 93 -6.12 -2.70 8.99
CA THR A 93 -5.76 -1.31 8.77
C THR A 93 -4.26 -1.03 8.92
N ASN A 94 -3.79 -0.02 8.19
CA ASN A 94 -2.44 0.46 8.33
C ASN A 94 -2.29 1.33 9.58
N LYS A 95 -1.45 0.89 10.48
CA LYS A 95 -1.10 1.58 11.72
C LYS A 95 0.38 1.38 12.00
N LEU A 96 1.05 2.43 12.43
CA LEU A 96 2.42 2.28 12.93
C LEU A 96 2.40 1.35 14.16
N ARG A 97 3.23 0.33 14.15
CA ARG A 97 3.42 -0.54 15.30
C ARG A 97 4.29 0.20 16.30
N HIS A 98 3.88 0.24 17.57
CA HIS A 98 4.75 0.74 18.62
C HIS A 98 5.97 -0.16 18.73
N PRO A 99 7.19 0.34 18.50
CA PRO A 99 8.37 -0.43 18.79
C PRO A 99 8.48 -0.59 20.29
N TYR A 100 8.35 -1.83 20.76
CA TYR A 100 8.69 -2.27 22.10
C TYR A 100 7.99 -1.59 23.28
N LYS A 101 6.82 -2.11 23.68
CA LYS A 101 6.47 -2.11 25.10
C LYS A 101 7.35 -3.16 25.79
N LYS A 102 8.44 -2.74 26.38
CA LYS A 102 9.06 -3.50 27.45
C LYS A 102 8.96 -2.67 28.70
N ASP A 103 8.14 -3.13 29.62
CA ASP A 103 7.87 -2.50 30.88
C ASP A 103 9.07 -2.63 31.84
N LYS A 104 9.18 -1.65 32.70
CA LYS A 104 9.93 -1.48 33.94
C LYS A 104 11.39 -1.05 33.88
N ASN A 105 12.16 -1.15 32.78
CA ASN A 105 13.52 -0.54 32.78
C ASN A 105 14.12 -0.28 31.38
N GLY A 106 13.40 0.40 30.53
CA GLY A 106 14.02 0.96 29.32
C GLY A 106 13.69 0.17 28.05
N TRP A 107 13.33 0.83 27.12
CA TRP A 107 13.02 0.83 25.70
C TRP A 107 11.63 1.46 25.43
N ASN A 108 11.38 2.60 26.02
CA ASN A 108 10.19 3.40 25.76
C ASN A 108 10.53 4.47 24.71
N ARG A 109 10.54 4.13 23.41
CA ARG A 109 10.54 5.13 22.35
C ARG A 109 9.10 5.61 22.11
N GLN A 110 8.61 6.45 22.99
CA GLN A 110 7.41 7.28 22.78
C GLN A 110 7.78 8.69 22.30
N ASP A 111 8.95 8.84 21.72
CA ASP A 111 9.44 10.10 21.20
C ASP A 111 8.91 10.33 19.78
N GLY A 112 8.85 11.59 19.35
CA GLY A 112 8.30 11.99 18.04
C GLY A 112 8.98 11.34 16.82
N TRP A 113 10.10 10.67 16.98
CA TRP A 113 10.84 9.92 15.97
C TRP A 113 10.05 8.74 15.41
N TYR A 114 9.11 8.16 16.17
CA TYR A 114 8.23 7.10 15.72
C TYR A 114 7.45 7.44 14.44
N TYR A 115 6.96 8.67 14.34
CA TYR A 115 6.25 9.13 13.13
C TYR A 115 7.22 9.38 11.98
N VAL A 116 8.44 9.85 12.27
CA VAL A 116 9.49 10.04 11.27
C VAL A 116 9.95 8.70 10.71
N ASP A 117 10.15 7.69 11.56
CA ASP A 117 10.51 6.34 11.13
C ASP A 117 9.42 5.77 10.19
N GLY A 118 8.14 5.95 10.54
CA GLY A 118 7.02 5.52 9.71
C GLY A 118 6.98 6.22 8.36
N LEU A 119 7.19 7.54 8.32
CA LEU A 119 7.27 8.32 7.08
C LEU A 119 8.43 7.86 6.20
N LEU A 120 9.61 7.64 6.78
CA LEU A 120 10.80 7.20 6.05
C LEU A 120 10.63 5.79 5.46
N VAL A 121 10.10 4.87 6.25
CA VAL A 121 9.88 3.49 5.81
C VAL A 121 8.88 3.45 4.67
N GLU A 122 7.70 4.06 4.83
CA GLU A 122 6.67 4.12 3.77
C GLU A 122 7.20 4.81 2.50
N PHE A 123 7.97 5.89 2.64
CA PHE A 123 8.62 6.57 1.51
C PHE A 123 9.59 5.64 0.78
N LEU A 124 10.54 5.03 1.49
CA LEU A 124 11.60 4.22 0.90
C LEU A 124 11.04 2.95 0.24
N LEU A 125 10.14 2.26 0.93
CA LEU A 125 9.56 1.02 0.40
C LEU A 125 8.65 1.28 -0.79
N THR A 126 7.89 2.39 -0.77
CA THR A 126 7.11 2.78 -1.96
C THR A 126 8.02 3.21 -3.11
N PHE A 127 9.10 3.94 -2.84
CA PHE A 127 10.10 4.26 -3.85
C PHE A 127 10.64 2.98 -4.51
N ILE A 128 11.07 1.99 -3.73
CA ILE A 128 11.60 0.71 -4.25
C ILE A 128 10.55 -0.02 -5.10
N PHE A 129 9.32 -0.12 -4.59
CA PHE A 129 8.23 -0.77 -5.31
C PHE A 129 7.91 -0.09 -6.64
N VAL A 130 7.74 1.24 -6.62
CA VAL A 130 7.39 2.01 -7.82
C VAL A 130 8.53 2.02 -8.82
N PHE A 131 9.78 2.09 -8.36
CA PHE A 131 10.95 2.00 -9.22
C PHE A 131 11.01 0.64 -9.95
N ALA A 132 10.76 -0.47 -9.23
CA ALA A 132 10.67 -1.80 -9.82
C ALA A 132 9.49 -1.92 -10.81
N PHE A 133 8.34 -1.30 -10.48
CA PHE A 133 7.18 -1.24 -11.38
C PHE A 133 7.55 -0.55 -12.71
N LEU A 134 8.17 0.63 -12.64
CA LEU A 134 8.57 1.39 -13.83
C LEU A 134 9.57 0.59 -14.66
N GLY A 135 10.55 -0.07 -14.03
CA GLY A 135 11.50 -0.95 -14.71
C GLY A 135 10.83 -2.14 -15.40
N ALA A 136 9.88 -2.78 -14.72
CA ALA A 136 9.15 -3.91 -15.30
C ALA A 136 8.27 -3.49 -16.50
N LYS A 137 7.81 -2.24 -16.54
CA LYS A 137 6.98 -1.67 -17.61
C LYS A 137 7.79 -0.95 -18.69
N ASP A 138 9.12 -0.91 -18.58
CA ASP A 138 9.96 -0.28 -19.58
C ASP A 138 9.88 -1.05 -20.90
N PRO A 139 9.60 -0.39 -22.04
CA PRO A 139 9.57 -1.04 -23.36
C PRO A 139 10.87 -1.74 -23.76
N LYS A 140 12.01 -1.34 -23.16
CA LYS A 140 13.31 -1.98 -23.39
C LYS A 140 13.42 -3.36 -22.72
N GLN A 141 12.49 -3.70 -21.80
CA GLN A 141 12.43 -5.01 -21.19
C GLN A 141 11.78 -6.02 -22.14
N GLU A 142 12.55 -7.01 -22.56
CA GLU A 142 12.04 -8.11 -23.36
C GLU A 142 11.31 -9.11 -22.47
N GLY A 143 10.11 -9.53 -22.88
CA GLY A 143 9.37 -10.61 -22.23
C GLY A 143 8.10 -10.19 -21.50
N LYS A 144 7.25 -11.20 -21.23
CA LYS A 144 5.91 -11.01 -20.62
C LYS A 144 5.92 -11.24 -19.09
N HIS A 145 7.05 -10.98 -18.41
CA HIS A 145 7.20 -11.28 -16.98
C HIS A 145 6.92 -10.09 -16.07
N GLN A 146 6.43 -8.98 -16.62
CA GLN A 146 6.17 -7.73 -15.89
C GLN A 146 5.35 -7.94 -14.61
N GLY A 147 4.24 -8.69 -14.71
CA GLY A 147 3.37 -8.96 -13.57
C GLY A 147 4.06 -9.71 -12.44
N ILE A 148 4.94 -10.68 -12.78
CA ILE A 148 5.72 -11.44 -11.79
C ILE A 148 6.69 -10.52 -11.07
N VAL A 149 7.46 -9.70 -11.80
CA VAL A 149 8.43 -8.75 -11.21
C VAL A 149 7.73 -7.78 -10.27
N ILE A 150 6.60 -7.20 -10.69
CA ILE A 150 5.83 -6.26 -9.90
C ILE A 150 5.30 -6.94 -8.61
N GLY A 151 4.69 -8.11 -8.74
CA GLY A 151 4.14 -8.80 -7.55
C GLY A 151 5.22 -9.29 -6.59
N LEU A 152 6.35 -9.79 -7.08
CA LEU A 152 7.47 -10.18 -6.23
C LEU A 152 8.11 -8.97 -5.53
N SER A 153 8.24 -7.84 -6.21
CA SER A 153 8.72 -6.59 -5.59
C SER A 153 7.76 -6.12 -4.49
N LEU A 154 6.45 -6.28 -4.70
CA LEU A 154 5.46 -5.97 -3.67
C LEU A 154 5.56 -6.91 -2.47
N ILE A 155 5.75 -8.22 -2.67
CA ILE A 155 6.02 -9.18 -1.58
C ILE A 155 7.24 -8.72 -0.78
N LEU A 156 8.33 -8.39 -1.47
CA LEU A 156 9.58 -7.97 -0.83
C LEU A 156 9.36 -6.76 0.09
N VAL A 157 8.82 -5.66 -0.45
CA VAL A 157 8.67 -4.42 0.32
C VAL A 157 7.65 -4.57 1.45
N THR A 158 6.57 -5.31 1.24
CA THR A 158 5.56 -5.51 2.28
C THR A 158 6.05 -6.43 3.40
N ASN A 159 6.91 -7.40 3.11
CA ASN A 159 7.61 -8.17 4.16
C ASN A 159 8.48 -7.28 5.04
N MET A 160 9.27 -6.39 4.42
CA MET A 160 10.13 -5.46 5.18
C MET A 160 9.30 -4.51 6.05
N GLU A 161 8.14 -4.09 5.56
CA GLU A 161 7.27 -3.14 6.24
C GLU A 161 6.50 -3.75 7.42
N CYS A 162 6.22 -5.04 7.41
CA CYS A 162 5.46 -5.72 8.47
C CYS A 162 6.04 -5.53 9.88
N TYR A 163 7.31 -5.22 10.01
CA TYR A 163 7.95 -4.91 11.30
C TYR A 163 7.59 -3.51 11.82
N PHE A 164 7.35 -2.54 10.96
CA PHE A 164 7.16 -1.13 11.30
C PHE A 164 5.69 -0.72 11.28
N ALA A 165 4.93 -1.24 10.32
CA ALA A 165 3.53 -0.94 10.09
C ALA A 165 2.83 -2.17 9.49
N ASN A 166 1.52 -2.09 9.30
CA ASN A 166 0.78 -3.13 8.57
C ASN A 166 0.82 -2.89 7.05
N ALA A 167 2.01 -2.81 6.49
CA ALA A 167 2.32 -2.67 5.08
C ALA A 167 1.28 -1.94 4.22
N SER A 168 1.55 -0.67 3.86
CA SER A 168 0.67 0.05 2.94
C SER A 168 1.25 0.13 1.54
N VAL A 169 2.32 0.86 1.36
CA VAL A 169 2.91 1.28 0.07
C VAL A 169 1.86 1.73 -0.97
N ASN A 170 0.61 1.89 -0.53
CA ASN A 170 -0.54 2.17 -1.40
C ASN A 170 -1.57 3.07 -0.69
N PRO A 171 -1.66 4.36 -1.07
CA PRO A 171 -2.60 5.31 -0.49
C PRO A 171 -4.06 4.86 -0.57
N ALA A 172 -4.48 4.23 -1.66
CA ALA A 172 -5.86 3.81 -1.84
C ALA A 172 -6.25 2.66 -0.90
N LYS A 173 -5.33 1.71 -0.67
CA LYS A 173 -5.52 0.65 0.31
C LYS A 173 -5.61 1.22 1.72
N ALA A 174 -4.68 2.11 2.08
CA ALA A 174 -4.62 2.71 3.42
C ALA A 174 -5.89 3.49 3.74
N LEU A 175 -6.34 4.36 2.82
CA LEU A 175 -7.54 5.16 3.03
C LEU A 175 -8.79 4.28 3.11
N GLY A 176 -8.95 3.32 2.20
CA GLY A 176 -10.11 2.43 2.17
C GLY A 176 -10.26 1.64 3.46
N SER A 177 -9.18 1.03 3.95
CA SER A 177 -9.21 0.27 5.21
C SER A 177 -9.41 1.15 6.44
N ALA A 178 -8.79 2.33 6.49
CA ALA A 178 -8.95 3.26 7.61
C ALA A 178 -10.38 3.82 7.72
N LEU A 179 -11.03 4.11 6.60
CA LEU A 179 -12.41 4.58 6.59
C LEU A 179 -13.38 3.49 7.06
N ILE A 180 -13.23 2.25 6.60
CA ILE A 180 -14.09 1.16 7.05
C ILE A 180 -13.89 0.89 8.55
N GLU A 181 -12.65 0.90 9.04
CA GLU A 181 -12.40 0.80 10.49
C GLU A 181 -13.09 1.94 11.25
N TRP A 182 -13.01 3.17 10.75
CA TRP A 182 -13.64 4.33 11.40
C TRP A 182 -15.16 4.21 11.52
N PHE A 183 -15.83 3.65 10.50
CA PHE A 183 -17.27 3.42 10.53
C PHE A 183 -17.70 2.24 11.43
N GLU A 184 -16.81 1.28 11.65
CA GLU A 184 -17.12 0.05 12.41
C GLU A 184 -16.74 0.16 13.89
N LEU A 185 -15.92 1.13 14.30
CA LEU A 185 -15.52 1.31 15.70
C LEU A 185 -16.57 2.12 16.48
N ASP A 186 -17.03 1.55 17.58
CA ASP A 186 -17.93 2.24 18.54
C ASP A 186 -17.24 3.40 19.29
N ASP A 187 -15.89 3.43 19.32
CA ASP A 187 -15.12 4.48 19.97
C ASP A 187 -14.26 5.27 18.96
N PRO A 188 -14.74 6.47 18.53
CA PRO A 188 -14.00 7.35 17.64
C PRO A 188 -12.64 7.81 18.19
N ASN A 189 -12.43 7.75 19.52
CA ASN A 189 -11.18 8.16 20.15
C ASN A 189 -10.07 7.11 19.99
N ASN A 190 -10.40 5.86 19.71
CA ASN A 190 -9.44 4.77 19.57
C ASN A 190 -9.01 4.51 18.13
N ASN A 191 -9.51 5.27 17.16
CA ASN A 191 -9.19 5.08 15.73
C ASN A 191 -7.81 5.63 15.37
N ARG A 192 -6.77 4.81 15.54
CA ARG A 192 -5.38 5.18 15.17
C ARG A 192 -5.18 5.25 13.67
N ALA A 193 -5.87 4.42 12.87
CA ALA A 193 -5.66 4.36 11.43
C ALA A 193 -6.00 5.70 10.76
N ILE A 194 -7.17 6.27 11.08
CA ILE A 194 -7.55 7.56 10.51
C ILE A 194 -6.68 8.71 11.03
N LYS A 195 -6.24 8.64 12.30
CA LYS A 195 -5.34 9.65 12.89
C LYS A 195 -3.94 9.64 12.26
N GLN A 196 -3.50 8.51 11.76
CA GLN A 196 -2.18 8.33 11.12
C GLN A 196 -2.26 8.29 9.59
N ILE A 197 -3.44 8.47 9.01
CA ILE A 197 -3.68 8.32 7.56
C ILE A 197 -2.76 9.21 6.72
N TYR A 198 -2.40 10.40 7.23
CA TYR A 198 -1.51 11.32 6.53
C TYR A 198 -0.14 10.71 6.21
N ILE A 199 0.38 9.81 7.05
CA ILE A 199 1.64 9.09 6.82
C ILE A 199 1.49 8.17 5.61
N PHE A 200 0.44 7.34 5.62
CA PHE A 200 0.15 6.35 4.61
C PHE A 200 -0.40 6.93 3.28
N MET A 201 -0.67 8.23 3.27
CA MET A 201 -1.00 9.00 2.06
C MET A 201 0.22 9.75 1.53
N ALA A 202 0.85 10.60 2.36
CA ALA A 202 1.89 11.52 1.93
C ALA A 202 3.21 10.81 1.60
N ALA A 203 3.66 9.90 2.46
CA ALA A 203 4.95 9.23 2.27
C ALA A 203 4.98 8.32 1.03
N PRO A 204 3.96 7.45 0.77
CA PRO A 204 3.92 6.70 -0.47
C PRO A 204 3.82 7.58 -1.73
N LEU A 205 3.04 8.66 -1.71
CA LEU A 205 2.98 9.57 -2.85
C LEU A 205 4.33 10.24 -3.11
N ALA A 206 5.03 10.69 -2.07
CA ALA A 206 6.36 11.25 -2.20
C ALA A 206 7.38 10.22 -2.71
N GLY A 207 7.34 8.98 -2.20
CA GLY A 207 8.18 7.88 -2.65
C GLY A 207 7.95 7.53 -4.12
N GLY A 208 6.68 7.46 -4.53
CA GLY A 208 6.31 7.23 -5.93
C GLY A 208 6.75 8.36 -6.86
N ALA A 209 6.56 9.62 -6.43
CA ALA A 209 7.02 10.78 -7.19
C ALA A 209 8.54 10.77 -7.38
N CYS A 210 9.29 10.51 -6.31
CA CYS A 210 10.74 10.40 -6.35
C CYS A 210 11.19 9.26 -7.26
N ALA A 211 10.55 8.10 -7.19
CA ALA A 211 10.84 6.97 -8.08
C ALA A 211 10.62 7.34 -9.56
N GLY A 212 9.52 8.05 -9.86
CA GLY A 212 9.25 8.55 -11.21
C GLY A 212 10.33 9.47 -11.73
N LEU A 213 10.78 10.43 -10.93
CA LEU A 213 11.85 11.37 -11.27
C LEU A 213 13.18 10.65 -11.47
N VAL A 214 13.61 9.83 -10.52
CA VAL A 214 14.89 9.12 -10.57
C VAL A 214 14.93 8.13 -11.74
N TYR A 215 13.84 7.38 -11.93
CA TYR A 215 13.75 6.47 -13.09
C TYR A 215 13.82 7.25 -14.41
N GLY A 216 13.17 8.43 -14.48
CA GLY A 216 13.23 9.32 -15.64
C GLY A 216 14.65 9.74 -16.01
N LEU A 217 15.40 10.17 -15.03
CA LEU A 217 16.80 10.56 -15.21
C LEU A 217 17.69 9.40 -15.70
N LEU A 218 17.47 8.20 -15.17
CA LEU A 218 18.26 7.01 -15.53
C LEU A 218 17.87 6.43 -16.90
N ALA A 219 16.61 6.47 -17.27
CA ALA A 219 16.11 5.95 -18.54
C ALA A 219 16.39 6.89 -19.73
N GLY A 220 16.74 8.17 -19.44
CA GLY A 220 17.05 9.17 -20.46
C GLY A 220 15.81 9.72 -21.18
N ASP A 221 14.70 9.80 -20.47
CA ASP A 221 13.40 10.33 -20.97
C ASP A 221 13.21 11.81 -20.60
#